data_eec5206e91faa6ab40ea162e870fd093
#
_entry.id   eec5206e91faa6ab40ea162e870fd093
#
_cell.length_a   1.000
_cell.length_b   1.000
_cell.length_c   1.000
_cell.angle_alpha   90.00
_cell.angle_beta   90.00
_cell.angle_gamma   90.00
#
_symmetry.space_group_name_H-M   'P 1'
#
loop_
_entity.id
_entity.type
_entity.pdbx_description
1 polymer ?
#
loop_
_entity_poly.entity_id
_entity_poly.type
_entity_poly.pdbx_seq_one_letter_code
_entity_poly.pdbx_strand_id
1 'polypeptide(L)'
;MKKSLILLGMSLLAACGVQKTELPLLPEEAFQTTVDGKPVALYTLHAGDITMQVTNYGARVVSLWTPDREGRYEDIVLGYENIGRYIDNTGERFLGAVVGPYANRIAKGHFTLDGAEYTLPVNNNGQTLHGGLLGVDRVVWDVVSASDDKLVLHYLHPDGQDGFPGNLDIEMTYSLTPDNEFRIDYKATTDKPTVVNMSNHPFFNLKGEGNGTVLDNVMTINASHTTPVDSVLIPTGQIAPVEGTPFDFREPHAIGERIGAENEQLRNGGGYDHNWEIDRKTESGIEQVATVWEPASGRTIEVLSDQPGLQVYSGNFFDGKSIGKYGKPQRYRESLALETQKFPDSPNHDNFPSTVLRPGETYTQVCIYKFGVK
;
A
#
# COMPACT_ATOMS: atom_id res chain seq x y z
N MET A 1 48.27 -65.22 -22.38
CA MET A 1 48.10 -63.78 -22.71
C MET A 1 46.69 -63.39 -22.28
N LYS A 2 46.52 -62.73 -21.10
CA LYS A 2 45.21 -62.25 -20.60
C LYS A 2 45.14 -60.76 -20.91
N LYS A 3 44.15 -60.33 -21.69
CA LYS A 3 43.89 -58.90 -21.97
C LYS A 3 42.91 -58.40 -20.90
N SER A 4 43.35 -57.48 -20.06
CA SER A 4 42.50 -56.76 -19.12
C SER A 4 41.80 -55.60 -19.85
N LEU A 5 40.49 -55.57 -19.79
CA LEU A 5 39.63 -54.49 -20.26
C LEU A 5 39.42 -53.49 -19.10
N ILE A 6 39.92 -52.30 -19.26
CA ILE A 6 39.67 -51.19 -18.30
C ILE A 6 38.39 -50.48 -18.76
N LEU A 7 37.31 -50.57 -17.95
CA LEU A 7 36.12 -49.78 -18.14
C LEU A 7 36.30 -48.42 -17.51
N LEU A 8 36.35 -47.37 -18.32
CA LEU A 8 36.37 -45.97 -17.88
C LEU A 8 34.89 -45.53 -17.63
N GLY A 9 34.51 -45.43 -16.36
CA GLY A 9 33.22 -44.91 -15.98
C GLY A 9 33.20 -43.39 -16.10
N MET A 10 32.45 -42.88 -17.08
CA MET A 10 32.16 -41.46 -17.23
C MET A 10 31.01 -41.10 -16.29
N SER A 11 31.29 -40.43 -15.15
CA SER A 11 30.27 -39.83 -14.27
C SER A 11 29.75 -38.56 -14.92
N LEU A 12 28.52 -38.58 -15.44
CA LEU A 12 27.80 -37.38 -15.80
C LEU A 12 27.39 -36.67 -14.52
N LEU A 13 28.08 -35.58 -14.19
CA LEU A 13 27.57 -34.57 -13.26
C LEU A 13 26.46 -33.79 -13.99
N ALA A 14 25.20 -34.10 -13.70
CA ALA A 14 24.08 -33.25 -14.06
C ALA A 14 24.16 -31.99 -13.22
N ALA A 15 24.65 -30.89 -13.79
CA ALA A 15 24.47 -29.57 -13.24
C ALA A 15 22.98 -29.24 -13.35
N CYS A 16 22.22 -29.35 -12.23
CA CYS A 16 20.92 -28.71 -12.09
C CYS A 16 21.15 -27.19 -12.13
N GLY A 17 21.16 -26.61 -13.32
CA GLY A 17 21.00 -25.18 -13.50
C GLY A 17 19.55 -24.86 -13.06
N VAL A 18 19.42 -24.09 -12.00
CA VAL A 18 18.14 -23.45 -11.65
C VAL A 18 17.76 -22.60 -12.85
N GLN A 19 16.77 -23.04 -13.63
CA GLN A 19 16.21 -22.22 -14.69
C GLN A 19 15.55 -21.02 -13.99
N LYS A 20 16.12 -19.83 -14.18
CA LYS A 20 15.52 -18.59 -13.66
C LYS A 20 14.16 -18.44 -14.34
N THR A 21 13.08 -18.50 -13.57
CA THR A 21 11.73 -18.35 -14.10
C THR A 21 11.62 -16.95 -14.69
N GLU A 22 11.35 -16.85 -15.99
CA GLU A 22 11.10 -15.57 -16.66
C GLU A 22 9.70 -15.10 -16.23
N LEU A 23 9.64 -13.94 -15.55
CA LEU A 23 8.38 -13.36 -15.09
C LEU A 23 7.66 -12.69 -16.27
N PRO A 24 6.33 -12.82 -16.40
CA PRO A 24 5.55 -12.11 -17.42
C PRO A 24 5.32 -10.65 -17.01
N LEU A 25 6.40 -9.88 -17.01
CA LEU A 25 6.36 -8.45 -16.67
C LEU A 25 5.53 -7.67 -17.69
N LEU A 26 4.91 -6.59 -17.23
CA LEU A 26 4.19 -5.67 -18.10
C LEU A 26 5.19 -4.93 -18.99
N PRO A 27 4.84 -4.69 -20.27
CA PRO A 27 5.73 -4.03 -21.22
C PRO A 27 5.86 -2.54 -20.88
N GLU A 28 7.07 -2.01 -20.89
CA GLU A 28 7.36 -0.61 -20.56
C GLU A 28 6.62 0.37 -21.49
N GLU A 29 6.51 0.03 -22.78
CA GLU A 29 5.82 0.84 -23.78
C GLU A 29 4.33 1.07 -23.47
N ALA A 30 3.67 0.16 -22.72
CA ALA A 30 2.28 0.33 -22.30
C ALA A 30 2.11 1.44 -21.23
N PHE A 31 3.20 1.91 -20.66
CA PHE A 31 3.22 2.96 -19.64
C PHE A 31 3.95 4.23 -20.09
N GLN A 32 4.42 4.29 -21.34
CA GLN A 32 5.11 5.46 -21.88
C GLN A 32 4.10 6.46 -22.43
N THR A 33 4.06 7.66 -21.84
CA THR A 33 3.24 8.78 -22.30
C THR A 33 3.77 10.10 -21.75
N THR A 34 3.05 11.20 -22.02
CA THR A 34 3.30 12.51 -21.43
C THR A 34 2.01 13.03 -20.79
N VAL A 35 2.08 13.42 -19.54
CA VAL A 35 0.97 14.04 -18.80
C VAL A 35 1.44 15.38 -18.25
N ASP A 36 0.70 16.44 -18.51
CA ASP A 36 1.03 17.82 -18.10
C ASP A 36 2.48 18.24 -18.46
N GLY A 37 2.94 17.80 -19.63
CA GLY A 37 4.28 18.09 -20.16
C GLY A 37 5.42 17.28 -19.53
N LYS A 38 5.13 16.37 -18.59
CA LYS A 38 6.11 15.50 -17.93
C LYS A 38 6.07 14.08 -18.49
N PRO A 39 7.24 13.42 -18.69
CA PRO A 39 7.27 12.04 -19.16
C PRO A 39 6.81 11.08 -18.08
N VAL A 40 5.97 10.11 -18.49
CA VAL A 40 5.53 8.98 -17.67
C VAL A 40 6.20 7.72 -18.20
N ALA A 41 6.67 6.86 -17.29
CA ALA A 41 7.33 5.59 -17.59
C ALA A 41 7.04 4.52 -16.54
N LEU A 42 7.41 3.28 -16.85
CA LEU A 42 7.41 2.13 -15.95
C LEU A 42 8.85 1.79 -15.59
N TYR A 43 9.08 1.57 -14.30
CA TYR A 43 10.39 1.20 -13.73
C TYR A 43 10.27 -0.18 -13.11
N THR A 44 11.22 -1.06 -13.44
CA THR A 44 11.30 -2.41 -12.86
C THR A 44 12.42 -2.44 -11.82
N LEU A 45 12.07 -2.80 -10.59
CA LEU A 45 12.98 -3.00 -9.48
C LEU A 45 13.07 -4.49 -9.14
N HIS A 46 14.26 -4.94 -8.73
CA HIS A 46 14.49 -6.33 -8.36
C HIS A 46 15.52 -6.43 -7.23
N ALA A 47 15.22 -7.16 -6.18
CA ALA A 47 16.17 -7.59 -5.16
C ALA A 47 15.67 -8.88 -4.48
N GLY A 48 16.60 -9.74 -4.04
CA GLY A 48 16.25 -11.04 -3.47
C GLY A 48 15.37 -11.86 -4.42
N ASP A 49 14.24 -12.31 -3.93
CA ASP A 49 13.25 -13.09 -4.69
C ASP A 49 12.06 -12.25 -5.17
N ILE A 50 12.10 -10.93 -5.02
CA ILE A 50 10.98 -10.06 -5.40
C ILE A 50 11.31 -9.19 -6.60
N THR A 51 10.31 -8.97 -7.44
CA THR A 51 10.38 -8.05 -8.59
C THR A 51 9.14 -7.17 -8.58
N MET A 52 9.34 -5.86 -8.70
CA MET A 52 8.27 -4.86 -8.63
C MET A 52 8.32 -3.92 -9.83
N GLN A 53 7.17 -3.59 -10.39
CA GLN A 53 7.07 -2.55 -11.41
C GLN A 53 6.30 -1.34 -10.85
N VAL A 54 6.84 -0.16 -11.09
CA VAL A 54 6.32 1.12 -10.59
C VAL A 54 6.23 2.12 -11.72
N THR A 55 5.10 2.83 -11.85
CA THR A 55 5.02 4.01 -12.70
C THR A 55 5.18 5.28 -11.88
N ASN A 56 5.85 6.29 -12.46
CA ASN A 56 5.97 7.60 -11.82
C ASN A 56 4.69 8.45 -11.89
N TYR A 57 3.62 7.99 -12.54
CA TYR A 57 2.29 8.59 -12.43
C TYR A 57 1.61 8.12 -11.15
N GLY A 58 1.47 9.02 -10.18
CA GLY A 58 0.95 8.71 -8.84
C GLY A 58 1.88 7.81 -8.02
N ALA A 59 3.13 7.62 -8.47
CA ALA A 59 4.13 6.73 -7.85
C ALA A 59 3.57 5.33 -7.56
N ARG A 60 2.83 4.75 -8.53
CA ARG A 60 2.02 3.54 -8.33
C ARG A 60 2.83 2.26 -8.46
N VAL A 61 2.68 1.38 -7.50
CA VAL A 61 3.05 -0.03 -7.64
C VAL A 61 2.06 -0.68 -8.60
N VAL A 62 2.53 -1.12 -9.75
CA VAL A 62 1.71 -1.70 -10.81
C VAL A 62 1.69 -3.22 -10.75
N SER A 63 2.84 -3.84 -10.47
CA SER A 63 2.97 -5.28 -10.25
C SER A 63 4.00 -5.57 -9.15
N LEU A 64 3.82 -6.69 -8.47
CA LEU A 64 4.76 -7.18 -7.44
C LEU A 64 4.75 -8.71 -7.43
N TRP A 65 5.85 -9.29 -7.87
CA TRP A 65 6.01 -10.73 -8.02
C TRP A 65 6.75 -11.32 -6.82
N THR A 66 6.15 -12.35 -6.23
CA THR A 66 6.75 -13.11 -5.10
C THR A 66 6.57 -14.60 -5.31
N PRO A 67 7.54 -15.44 -4.88
CA PRO A 67 7.39 -16.89 -4.94
C PRO A 67 6.46 -17.40 -3.83
N ASP A 68 5.82 -18.54 -4.09
CA ASP A 68 5.18 -19.37 -3.07
C ASP A 68 6.18 -20.38 -2.46
N ARG A 69 5.71 -21.26 -1.54
CA ARG A 69 6.54 -22.28 -0.90
C ARG A 69 7.12 -23.33 -1.87
N GLU A 70 6.59 -23.40 -3.09
CA GLU A 70 7.08 -24.28 -4.16
C GLU A 70 7.94 -23.53 -5.19
N GLY A 71 8.21 -22.22 -4.95
CA GLY A 71 9.00 -21.37 -5.84
C GLY A 71 8.22 -20.86 -7.06
N ARG A 72 6.88 -20.99 -7.11
CA ARG A 72 6.05 -20.46 -8.19
C ARG A 72 5.73 -19.01 -7.93
N TYR A 73 6.00 -18.17 -8.90
CA TYR A 73 5.77 -16.72 -8.80
C TYR A 73 4.33 -16.35 -9.18
N GLU A 74 3.76 -15.40 -8.44
CA GLU A 74 2.52 -14.72 -8.77
C GLU A 74 2.67 -13.20 -8.57
N ASP A 75 1.93 -12.44 -9.36
CA ASP A 75 1.75 -11.01 -9.14
C ASP A 75 0.70 -10.78 -8.06
N ILE A 76 1.15 -10.32 -6.90
CA ILE A 76 0.33 -10.26 -5.69
C ILE A 76 -0.34 -8.89 -5.45
N VAL A 77 -0.29 -7.97 -6.40
CA VAL A 77 -1.00 -6.68 -6.31
C VAL A 77 -1.99 -6.52 -7.45
N LEU A 78 -3.12 -5.87 -7.19
CA LEU A 78 -4.09 -5.52 -8.22
C LEU A 78 -3.61 -4.28 -8.97
N GLY A 79 -3.86 -4.24 -10.28
CA GLY A 79 -3.47 -3.11 -11.12
C GLY A 79 -4.13 -3.14 -12.49
N TYR A 80 -3.64 -2.29 -13.40
CA TYR A 80 -4.04 -2.24 -14.81
C TYR A 80 -2.85 -2.48 -15.73
N GLU A 81 -3.10 -2.97 -16.94
CA GLU A 81 -2.07 -3.36 -17.92
C GLU A 81 -1.43 -2.18 -18.65
N ASN A 82 -2.00 -0.98 -18.54
CA ASN A 82 -1.48 0.20 -19.22
C ASN A 82 -1.80 1.50 -18.48
N ILE A 83 -1.04 2.54 -18.78
CA ILE A 83 -1.14 3.84 -18.11
C ILE A 83 -2.47 4.56 -18.39
N GLY A 84 -3.09 4.36 -19.57
CA GLY A 84 -4.34 5.00 -19.92
C GLY A 84 -5.46 4.72 -18.93
N ARG A 85 -5.53 3.48 -18.43
CA ARG A 85 -6.52 3.08 -17.42
C ARG A 85 -6.40 3.85 -16.11
N TYR A 86 -5.17 4.18 -15.68
CA TYR A 86 -4.94 4.99 -14.48
C TYR A 86 -5.26 6.47 -14.71
N ILE A 87 -4.91 7.02 -15.88
CA ILE A 87 -5.18 8.42 -16.25
C ILE A 87 -6.67 8.67 -16.40
N ASP A 88 -7.37 7.79 -17.13
CA ASP A 88 -8.82 7.88 -17.38
C ASP A 88 -9.65 7.65 -16.12
N ASN A 89 -9.03 7.11 -15.06
CA ASN A 89 -9.66 6.82 -13.78
C ASN A 89 -10.98 6.02 -13.94
N THR A 90 -10.95 5.01 -14.79
CA THR A 90 -12.10 4.12 -15.06
C THR A 90 -11.99 2.87 -14.19
N GLY A 91 -12.51 2.89 -12.97
CA GLY A 91 -12.44 1.80 -12.00
C GLY A 91 -11.93 2.28 -10.66
N GLU A 92 -11.14 1.45 -9.94
CA GLU A 92 -10.55 1.85 -8.67
C GLU A 92 -9.41 2.86 -8.88
N ARG A 93 -9.59 4.05 -8.30
CA ARG A 93 -8.65 5.17 -8.45
C ARG A 93 -7.30 4.91 -7.81
N PHE A 94 -7.29 4.27 -6.65
CA PHE A 94 -6.11 4.25 -5.78
C PHE A 94 -5.23 3.01 -5.91
N LEU A 95 -5.46 2.16 -6.93
CA LEU A 95 -4.65 0.96 -7.15
C LEU A 95 -3.16 1.28 -7.16
N GLY A 96 -2.45 0.76 -6.15
CA GLY A 96 -1.01 0.89 -5.99
C GLY A 96 -0.46 2.29 -5.71
N ALA A 97 -1.32 3.30 -5.59
CA ALA A 97 -0.93 4.72 -5.54
C ALA A 97 -0.27 5.11 -4.23
N VAL A 98 0.59 6.13 -4.27
CA VAL A 98 0.85 6.97 -3.12
C VAL A 98 -0.36 7.86 -2.89
N VAL A 99 -0.83 7.95 -1.65
CA VAL A 99 -1.96 8.78 -1.25
C VAL A 99 -1.51 9.86 -0.28
N GLY A 100 -2.00 11.07 -0.51
CA GLY A 100 -1.59 12.27 0.20
C GLY A 100 -2.00 13.56 -0.54
N PRO A 101 -1.66 14.77 0.00
CA PRO A 101 -0.83 15.01 1.19
C PRO A 101 -1.45 14.49 2.49
N TYR A 102 -2.75 14.19 2.51
CA TYR A 102 -3.44 13.60 3.64
C TYR A 102 -4.12 12.29 3.23
N ALA A 103 -3.54 11.16 3.65
CA ALA A 103 -4.10 9.83 3.47
C ALA A 103 -5.37 9.67 4.31
N ASN A 104 -6.31 8.86 3.80
CA ASN A 104 -7.64 8.65 4.37
C ASN A 104 -8.48 9.94 4.39
N ARG A 105 -9.44 10.08 5.32
CA ARG A 105 -10.48 11.10 5.27
C ARG A 105 -10.21 12.31 6.14
N ILE A 106 -10.71 13.47 5.68
CA ILE A 106 -10.94 14.68 6.47
C ILE A 106 -12.43 15.01 6.37
N ALA A 107 -13.09 15.12 7.54
CA ALA A 107 -14.52 15.34 7.66
C ALA A 107 -14.98 16.59 6.93
N LYS A 108 -15.96 16.44 6.01
CA LYS A 108 -16.56 17.53 5.22
C LYS A 108 -15.53 18.36 4.43
N GLY A 109 -14.31 17.84 4.26
CA GLY A 109 -13.22 18.60 3.65
C GLY A 109 -12.84 19.85 4.43
N HIS A 110 -12.93 19.83 5.74
CA HIS A 110 -12.71 21.03 6.57
C HIS A 110 -11.81 20.72 7.76
N PHE A 111 -10.88 21.63 8.05
CA PHE A 111 -10.10 21.63 9.28
C PHE A 111 -9.67 23.05 9.66
N THR A 112 -9.31 23.23 10.92
CA THR A 112 -8.76 24.48 11.45
C THR A 112 -7.29 24.28 11.82
N LEU A 113 -6.41 25.19 11.40
CA LEU A 113 -5.00 25.19 11.76
C LEU A 113 -4.57 26.60 12.15
N ASP A 114 -4.02 26.78 13.36
CA ASP A 114 -3.58 28.06 13.91
C ASP A 114 -4.66 29.16 13.85
N GLY A 115 -5.93 28.78 14.01
CA GLY A 115 -7.09 29.68 13.97
C GLY A 115 -7.58 30.07 12.57
N ALA A 116 -6.92 29.59 11.52
CA ALA A 116 -7.40 29.72 10.14
C ALA A 116 -8.21 28.46 9.73
N GLU A 117 -9.32 28.70 9.02
CA GLU A 117 -10.16 27.62 8.46
C GLU A 117 -9.70 27.27 7.05
N TYR A 118 -9.62 25.98 6.76
CA TYR A 118 -9.26 25.44 5.45
C TYR A 118 -10.39 24.56 4.92
N THR A 119 -10.72 24.75 3.66
CA THR A 119 -11.74 23.96 2.95
C THR A 119 -11.10 23.25 1.76
N LEU A 120 -11.24 21.94 1.78
CA LEU A 120 -10.75 21.02 0.76
C LEU A 120 -11.91 20.54 -0.14
N PRO A 121 -11.66 20.18 -1.39
CA PRO A 121 -12.70 19.60 -2.23
C PRO A 121 -13.15 18.25 -1.68
N VAL A 122 -14.46 18.02 -1.69
CA VAL A 122 -15.04 16.73 -1.31
C VAL A 122 -15.09 15.79 -2.51
N ASN A 123 -14.62 14.57 -2.36
CA ASN A 123 -14.52 13.59 -3.43
C ASN A 123 -15.05 12.19 -3.06
N ASN A 124 -15.47 12.01 -1.82
CA ASN A 124 -16.01 10.73 -1.36
C ASN A 124 -17.09 10.95 -0.29
N ASN A 125 -18.38 10.66 -0.61
CA ASN A 125 -19.52 10.74 0.31
C ASN A 125 -19.59 12.03 1.14
N GLY A 126 -19.25 13.18 0.53
CA GLY A 126 -19.23 14.47 1.22
C GLY A 126 -17.99 14.73 2.08
N GLN A 127 -16.97 13.90 1.99
CA GLN A 127 -15.70 14.00 2.70
C GLN A 127 -14.56 14.19 1.71
N THR A 128 -13.41 14.70 2.18
CA THR A 128 -12.16 14.63 1.42
C THR A 128 -11.48 13.31 1.70
N LEU A 129 -11.13 12.57 0.66
CA LEU A 129 -10.41 11.29 0.73
C LEU A 129 -9.10 11.39 -0.03
N HIS A 130 -8.00 10.91 0.58
CA HIS A 130 -6.68 10.73 -0.03
C HIS A 130 -6.14 11.97 -0.77
N GLY A 131 -6.26 13.16 -0.15
CA GLY A 131 -5.72 14.40 -0.70
C GLY A 131 -6.65 15.15 -1.65
N GLY A 132 -7.89 14.69 -1.89
CA GLY A 132 -8.89 15.44 -2.63
C GLY A 132 -9.06 15.05 -4.10
N LEU A 133 -9.35 16.02 -4.96
CA LEU A 133 -9.69 15.77 -6.35
C LEU A 133 -8.45 15.43 -7.19
N LEU A 134 -7.37 16.16 -7.01
CA LEU A 134 -6.12 15.89 -7.69
C LEU A 134 -5.27 14.90 -6.87
N GLY A 135 -4.94 15.24 -5.63
CA GLY A 135 -4.10 14.40 -4.77
C GLY A 135 -2.69 14.23 -5.34
N VAL A 136 -1.87 13.42 -4.67
CA VAL A 136 -0.54 13.04 -5.20
C VAL A 136 -0.57 11.76 -6.05
N ASP A 137 -1.70 11.10 -6.10
CA ASP A 137 -1.97 9.89 -6.90
C ASP A 137 -2.26 10.17 -8.38
N ARG A 138 -2.57 11.42 -8.75
CA ARG A 138 -2.93 11.83 -10.10
C ARG A 138 -1.94 12.79 -10.74
N VAL A 139 -0.72 12.83 -10.22
CA VAL A 139 0.36 13.70 -10.73
C VAL A 139 1.53 12.85 -11.22
N VAL A 140 2.35 13.44 -12.08
CA VAL A 140 3.62 12.85 -12.49
C VAL A 140 4.70 13.27 -11.50
N TRP A 141 5.26 12.30 -10.80
CA TRP A 141 6.42 12.49 -9.96
C TRP A 141 7.69 12.59 -10.79
N ASP A 142 8.55 13.54 -10.45
CA ASP A 142 9.86 13.66 -11.08
C ASP A 142 10.79 12.55 -10.56
N VAL A 143 11.45 11.85 -11.47
CA VAL A 143 12.40 10.79 -11.12
C VAL A 143 13.74 11.42 -10.84
N VAL A 144 14.15 11.40 -9.57
CA VAL A 144 15.46 11.90 -9.12
C VAL A 144 16.57 10.92 -9.47
N SER A 145 16.34 9.64 -9.20
CA SER A 145 17.23 8.55 -9.57
C SER A 145 16.49 7.22 -9.65
N ALA A 146 17.02 6.31 -10.48
CA ALA A 146 16.55 4.93 -10.59
C ALA A 146 17.75 3.99 -10.70
N SER A 147 17.68 2.85 -10.01
CA SER A 147 18.60 1.72 -10.09
C SER A 147 17.82 0.42 -10.11
N ASP A 148 18.50 -0.72 -10.17
CA ASP A 148 17.85 -2.03 -10.22
C ASP A 148 16.99 -2.32 -8.98
N ASP A 149 17.31 -1.71 -7.84
CA ASP A 149 16.68 -1.97 -6.54
C ASP A 149 16.06 -0.74 -5.87
N LYS A 150 16.17 0.45 -6.48
CA LYS A 150 15.75 1.71 -5.87
C LYS A 150 15.21 2.70 -6.89
N LEU A 151 14.11 3.38 -6.51
CA LEU A 151 13.52 4.49 -7.26
C LEU A 151 13.30 5.66 -6.30
N VAL A 152 13.91 6.81 -6.59
CA VAL A 152 13.73 8.06 -5.84
C VAL A 152 12.87 9.01 -6.65
N LEU A 153 11.78 9.45 -6.07
CA LEU A 153 10.75 10.26 -6.67
C LEU A 153 10.58 11.57 -5.90
N HIS A 154 10.28 12.64 -6.61
CA HIS A 154 10.07 13.97 -6.03
C HIS A 154 8.78 14.59 -6.58
N TYR A 155 8.03 15.27 -5.71
CA TYR A 155 6.90 16.08 -6.11
C TYR A 155 6.79 17.33 -5.22
N LEU A 156 6.71 18.49 -5.83
CA LEU A 156 6.35 19.73 -5.15
C LEU A 156 4.83 19.90 -5.24
N HIS A 157 4.12 19.67 -4.14
CA HIS A 157 2.70 19.96 -4.01
C HIS A 157 2.52 21.45 -3.75
N PRO A 158 1.96 22.24 -4.70
CA PRO A 158 1.94 23.70 -4.60
C PRO A 158 0.94 24.19 -3.56
N ASP A 159 1.25 25.35 -2.97
CA ASP A 159 0.38 26.07 -2.03
C ASP A 159 -1.03 26.23 -2.61
N GLY A 160 -2.04 25.78 -1.87
CA GLY A 160 -3.44 25.86 -2.25
C GLY A 160 -3.94 24.75 -3.17
N GLN A 161 -3.08 23.83 -3.63
CA GLN A 161 -3.57 22.66 -4.38
C GLN A 161 -4.50 21.84 -3.49
N ASP A 162 -5.68 21.49 -4.02
CA ASP A 162 -6.77 20.83 -3.26
C ASP A 162 -7.07 21.51 -1.90
N GLY A 163 -6.75 22.82 -1.76
CA GLY A 163 -7.03 23.62 -0.55
C GLY A 163 -6.02 23.44 0.58
N PHE A 164 -5.00 22.62 0.46
CA PHE A 164 -3.95 22.47 1.48
C PHE A 164 -3.01 23.68 1.47
N PRO A 165 -2.68 24.27 2.65
CA PRO A 165 -1.78 25.40 2.72
C PRO A 165 -0.31 24.99 2.58
N GLY A 166 0.48 25.89 2.01
CA GLY A 166 1.93 25.79 1.87
C GLY A 166 2.39 24.96 0.68
N ASN A 167 3.58 25.28 0.19
CA ASN A 167 4.28 24.41 -0.74
C ASN A 167 4.85 23.24 0.06
N LEU A 168 4.41 22.03 -0.26
CA LEU A 168 4.91 20.81 0.37
C LEU A 168 5.89 20.12 -0.60
N ASP A 169 7.15 20.15 -0.23
CA ASP A 169 8.24 19.50 -0.98
C ASP A 169 8.38 18.05 -0.50
N ILE A 170 8.07 17.09 -1.37
CA ILE A 170 7.98 15.67 -1.02
C ILE A 170 9.03 14.88 -1.79
N GLU A 171 9.92 14.20 -1.08
CA GLU A 171 10.78 13.16 -1.62
C GLU A 171 10.31 11.80 -1.10
N MET A 172 10.24 10.83 -1.98
CA MET A 172 9.88 9.45 -1.63
C MET A 172 10.85 8.49 -2.28
N THR A 173 11.25 7.47 -1.53
CA THR A 173 12.12 6.41 -2.03
C THR A 173 11.42 5.05 -1.90
N TYR A 174 11.36 4.32 -3.00
CA TYR A 174 11.07 2.89 -3.02
C TYR A 174 12.39 2.12 -3.10
N SER A 175 12.57 1.16 -2.20
CA SER A 175 13.74 0.27 -2.19
C SER A 175 13.29 -1.18 -2.03
N LEU A 176 13.90 -2.06 -2.81
CA LEU A 176 13.84 -3.50 -2.58
C LEU A 176 15.14 -3.95 -1.92
N THR A 177 15.07 -4.89 -0.97
CA THR A 177 16.25 -5.41 -0.29
C THR A 177 16.47 -6.90 -0.57
N PRO A 178 17.70 -7.42 -0.40
CA PRO A 178 17.96 -8.85 -0.52
C PRO A 178 17.18 -9.73 0.47
N ASP A 179 16.62 -9.14 1.53
CA ASP A 179 15.78 -9.80 2.53
C ASP A 179 14.29 -9.81 2.14
N ASN A 180 13.97 -9.56 0.86
CA ASN A 180 12.62 -9.50 0.30
C ASN A 180 11.74 -8.42 0.93
N GLU A 181 12.31 -7.26 1.23
CA GLU A 181 11.57 -6.11 1.74
C GLU A 181 11.27 -5.13 0.60
N PHE A 182 10.03 -4.67 0.51
CA PHE A 182 9.63 -3.46 -0.18
C PHE A 182 9.54 -2.35 0.86
N ARG A 183 10.54 -1.48 0.88
CA ARG A 183 10.66 -0.36 1.80
C ARG A 183 10.27 0.95 1.12
N ILE A 184 9.50 1.75 1.83
CA ILE A 184 9.04 3.07 1.43
C ILE A 184 9.51 4.07 2.47
N ASP A 185 10.34 5.02 2.05
CA ASP A 185 10.77 6.16 2.87
C ASP A 185 10.12 7.43 2.33
N TYR A 186 9.42 8.16 3.19
CA TYR A 186 8.88 9.49 2.88
C TYR A 186 9.66 10.55 3.64
N LYS A 187 9.87 11.68 2.98
CA LYS A 187 10.41 12.89 3.56
C LYS A 187 9.69 14.09 2.97
N ALA A 188 9.23 15.02 3.82
CA ALA A 188 8.63 16.26 3.33
C ALA A 188 8.98 17.45 4.18
N THR A 189 9.04 18.63 3.55
CA THR A 189 9.19 19.94 4.21
C THR A 189 8.15 20.90 3.65
N THR A 190 7.87 21.98 4.39
CA THR A 190 6.88 22.99 3.98
C THR A 190 7.37 24.40 4.24
N ASP A 191 6.85 25.37 3.49
CA ASP A 191 7.09 26.81 3.69
C ASP A 191 6.00 27.49 4.53
N LYS A 192 4.86 26.80 4.80
CA LYS A 192 3.77 27.27 5.69
C LYS A 192 3.30 26.12 6.57
N PRO A 193 2.69 26.38 7.73
CA PRO A 193 2.01 25.34 8.50
C PRO A 193 0.98 24.61 7.63
N THR A 194 1.02 23.29 7.64
CA THR A 194 0.11 22.41 6.88
C THR A 194 -0.14 21.10 7.62
N VAL A 195 -1.00 20.24 7.07
CA VAL A 195 -1.24 18.89 7.59
C VAL A 195 -0.71 17.86 6.60
N VAL A 196 0.04 16.88 7.11
CA VAL A 196 0.67 15.83 6.29
C VAL A 196 0.41 14.46 6.91
N ASN A 197 -0.08 13.55 6.09
CA ASN A 197 -0.27 12.15 6.41
C ASN A 197 -0.13 11.36 5.11
N MET A 198 1.04 10.81 4.82
CA MET A 198 1.28 10.05 3.60
C MET A 198 0.97 8.57 3.82
N SER A 199 0.58 7.87 2.77
CA SER A 199 0.52 6.41 2.78
C SER A 199 0.70 5.82 1.37
N ASN A 200 0.80 4.50 1.29
CA ASN A 200 0.81 3.77 0.03
C ASN A 200 -0.35 2.78 -0.01
N HIS A 201 -0.97 2.62 -1.18
CA HIS A 201 -2.23 1.90 -1.32
C HIS A 201 -2.14 0.70 -2.29
N PRO A 202 -1.16 -0.22 -2.12
CA PRO A 202 -1.17 -1.46 -2.88
C PRO A 202 -2.33 -2.33 -2.40
N PHE A 203 -3.04 -2.92 -3.35
CA PHE A 203 -4.11 -3.86 -3.09
C PHE A 203 -3.54 -5.27 -3.21
N PHE A 204 -3.17 -5.86 -2.09
CA PHE A 204 -2.53 -7.18 -2.04
C PHE A 204 -3.51 -8.33 -2.18
N ASN A 205 -3.15 -9.33 -2.97
CA ASN A 205 -3.74 -10.66 -2.94
C ASN A 205 -2.63 -11.71 -2.97
N LEU A 206 -2.34 -12.36 -1.86
CA LEU A 206 -1.25 -13.31 -1.73
C LEU A 206 -1.45 -14.60 -2.55
N LYS A 207 -2.65 -14.83 -3.09
CA LYS A 207 -2.90 -15.90 -4.08
C LYS A 207 -2.49 -15.49 -5.49
N GLY A 208 -2.23 -14.19 -5.72
CA GLY A 208 -2.08 -13.55 -7.03
C GLY A 208 -3.35 -12.84 -7.48
N GLU A 209 -3.21 -11.78 -8.29
CA GLU A 209 -4.33 -11.00 -8.80
C GLU A 209 -5.36 -11.90 -9.50
N GLY A 210 -6.64 -11.74 -9.12
CA GLY A 210 -7.78 -12.48 -9.69
C GLY A 210 -7.85 -13.94 -9.33
N ASN A 211 -7.06 -14.43 -8.37
CA ASN A 211 -7.05 -15.84 -7.94
C ASN A 211 -7.94 -16.07 -6.70
N GLY A 212 -8.99 -15.27 -6.54
CA GLY A 212 -10.00 -15.42 -5.51
C GLY A 212 -9.85 -14.43 -4.35
N THR A 213 -10.67 -14.62 -3.32
CA THR A 213 -10.78 -13.67 -2.21
C THR A 213 -9.64 -13.81 -1.19
N VAL A 214 -9.45 -12.76 -0.38
CA VAL A 214 -8.50 -12.74 0.74
C VAL A 214 -9.11 -13.26 2.05
N LEU A 215 -10.32 -13.84 2.02
CA LEU A 215 -11.07 -14.19 3.22
C LEU A 215 -10.44 -15.30 4.05
N ASP A 216 -9.68 -16.19 3.44
CA ASP A 216 -8.94 -17.27 4.11
C ASP A 216 -7.51 -16.86 4.53
N ASN A 217 -7.07 -15.65 4.16
CA ASN A 217 -5.81 -15.13 4.66
C ASN A 217 -5.91 -14.93 6.18
N VAL A 218 -4.90 -15.38 6.89
CA VAL A 218 -4.80 -15.25 8.35
C VAL A 218 -4.01 -14.00 8.67
N MET A 219 -4.60 -13.13 9.49
CA MET A 219 -4.02 -11.84 9.86
C MET A 219 -3.80 -11.74 11.37
N THR A 220 -2.71 -11.06 11.75
CA THR A 220 -2.51 -10.51 13.10
C THR A 220 -2.23 -9.03 13.01
N ILE A 221 -2.68 -8.26 14.00
CA ILE A 221 -2.39 -6.82 14.13
C ILE A 221 -1.97 -6.56 15.57
N ASN A 222 -0.82 -5.90 15.74
CA ASN A 222 -0.32 -5.51 17.07
C ASN A 222 -1.03 -4.25 17.55
N ALA A 223 -2.32 -4.37 17.86
CA ALA A 223 -3.17 -3.25 18.27
C ALA A 223 -4.28 -3.70 19.20
N SER A 224 -4.42 -3.00 20.32
CA SER A 224 -5.48 -3.21 21.30
C SER A 224 -6.72 -2.33 21.08
N HIS A 225 -6.64 -1.34 20.17
CA HIS A 225 -7.69 -0.38 19.91
C HIS A 225 -7.88 -0.09 18.41
N THR A 226 -9.08 0.42 18.09
CA THR A 226 -9.43 0.99 16.79
C THR A 226 -9.99 2.39 16.96
N THR A 227 -10.06 3.15 15.86
CA THR A 227 -10.82 4.40 15.80
C THR A 227 -12.17 4.15 15.12
N PRO A 228 -13.28 3.96 15.89
CA PRO A 228 -14.59 3.71 15.32
C PRO A 228 -15.06 4.83 14.39
N VAL A 229 -15.77 4.45 13.34
CA VAL A 229 -16.25 5.36 12.29
C VAL A 229 -17.79 5.44 12.26
N ASP A 230 -18.30 6.55 11.73
CA ASP A 230 -19.70 6.72 11.40
C ASP A 230 -20.07 6.06 10.05
N SER A 231 -21.30 6.22 9.60
CA SER A 231 -21.83 5.61 8.37
C SER A 231 -21.22 6.16 7.08
N VAL A 232 -20.41 7.23 7.13
CA VAL A 232 -19.66 7.80 6.02
C VAL A 232 -18.15 7.65 6.22
N LEU A 233 -17.77 6.76 7.14
CA LEU A 233 -16.37 6.37 7.43
C LEU A 233 -15.50 7.49 8.00
N ILE A 234 -16.11 8.43 8.73
CA ILE A 234 -15.38 9.45 9.50
C ILE A 234 -15.21 8.95 10.93
N PRO A 235 -14.00 9.01 11.51
CA PRO A 235 -13.77 8.68 12.92
C PRO A 235 -14.68 9.49 13.87
N THR A 236 -15.22 8.80 14.86
CA THR A 236 -16.07 9.43 15.87
C THR A 236 -15.29 10.21 16.93
N GLY A 237 -13.97 10.20 16.86
CA GLY A 237 -13.07 10.74 17.88
C GLY A 237 -12.79 9.78 19.05
N GLN A 238 -13.48 8.64 19.07
CA GLN A 238 -13.22 7.61 20.08
C GLN A 238 -12.05 6.71 19.69
N ILE A 239 -11.35 6.22 20.73
CA ILE A 239 -10.41 5.11 20.64
C ILE A 239 -11.05 3.97 21.43
N ALA A 240 -11.43 2.89 20.76
CA ALA A 240 -12.22 1.81 21.34
C ALA A 240 -11.44 0.50 21.37
N PRO A 241 -11.55 -0.30 22.46
CA PRO A 241 -10.86 -1.58 22.57
C PRO A 241 -11.36 -2.58 21.51
N VAL A 242 -10.44 -3.40 20.98
CA VAL A 242 -10.78 -4.48 20.05
C VAL A 242 -11.28 -5.74 20.75
N GLU A 243 -10.96 -5.90 22.02
CA GLU A 243 -11.28 -7.10 22.81
C GLU A 243 -12.78 -7.46 22.76
N GLY A 244 -13.07 -8.71 22.42
CA GLY A 244 -14.46 -9.20 22.30
C GLY A 244 -15.22 -8.71 21.08
N THR A 245 -14.55 -8.02 20.14
CA THR A 245 -15.13 -7.53 18.88
C THR A 245 -14.63 -8.29 17.67
N PRO A 246 -15.26 -8.16 16.49
CA PRO A 246 -14.72 -8.70 15.23
C PRO A 246 -13.35 -8.11 14.82
N PHE A 247 -12.94 -7.00 15.44
CA PHE A 247 -11.70 -6.28 15.14
C PHE A 247 -10.49 -6.78 15.95
N ASP A 248 -10.67 -7.77 16.82
CA ASP A 248 -9.58 -8.33 17.63
C ASP A 248 -8.69 -9.28 16.82
N PHE A 249 -7.63 -8.73 16.22
CA PHE A 249 -6.61 -9.47 15.50
C PHE A 249 -5.28 -9.57 16.28
N ARG A 250 -5.31 -9.40 17.60
CA ARG A 250 -4.12 -9.61 18.44
C ARG A 250 -3.60 -11.06 18.37
N GLU A 251 -4.51 -12.00 18.16
CA GLU A 251 -4.20 -13.40 17.83
C GLU A 251 -4.53 -13.69 16.35
N PRO A 252 -3.94 -14.73 15.73
CA PRO A 252 -4.17 -15.06 14.33
C PRO A 252 -5.62 -15.45 14.06
N HIS A 253 -6.29 -14.73 13.15
CA HIS A 253 -7.64 -15.05 12.67
C HIS A 253 -7.74 -14.93 11.15
N ALA A 254 -8.50 -15.81 10.53
CA ALA A 254 -8.84 -15.64 9.13
C ALA A 254 -9.70 -14.39 8.93
N ILE A 255 -9.41 -13.58 7.90
CA ILE A 255 -10.16 -12.34 7.61
C ILE A 255 -11.66 -12.63 7.48
N GLY A 256 -12.01 -13.73 6.80
CA GLY A 256 -13.40 -14.12 6.58
C GLY A 256 -14.13 -14.65 7.82
N GLU A 257 -13.42 -14.99 8.89
CA GLU A 257 -14.00 -15.64 10.07
C GLU A 257 -15.07 -14.78 10.74
N ARG A 258 -14.83 -13.48 10.83
CA ARG A 258 -15.69 -12.54 11.57
C ARG A 258 -16.19 -11.35 10.76
N ILE A 259 -15.75 -11.20 9.49
CA ILE A 259 -16.08 -10.06 8.63
C ILE A 259 -17.59 -9.93 8.34
N GLY A 260 -18.36 -11.00 8.49
CA GLY A 260 -19.81 -11.05 8.34
C GLY A 260 -20.58 -10.97 9.64
N ALA A 261 -19.93 -10.72 10.78
CA ALA A 261 -20.60 -10.62 12.07
C ALA A 261 -21.57 -9.42 12.13
N GLU A 262 -22.64 -9.56 12.94
CA GLU A 262 -23.55 -8.45 13.20
C GLU A 262 -22.86 -7.41 14.08
N ASN A 263 -22.25 -6.42 13.45
CA ASN A 263 -21.53 -5.33 14.09
C ASN A 263 -21.71 -4.03 13.29
N GLU A 264 -21.94 -2.92 14.00
CA GLU A 264 -22.17 -1.61 13.37
C GLU A 264 -20.97 -1.15 12.54
N GLN A 265 -19.77 -1.32 13.05
CA GLN A 265 -18.54 -0.90 12.37
C GLN A 265 -18.32 -1.69 11.07
N LEU A 266 -18.57 -3.01 11.08
CA LEU A 266 -18.52 -3.82 9.86
C LEU A 266 -19.59 -3.42 8.84
N ARG A 267 -20.79 -2.99 9.30
CA ARG A 267 -21.82 -2.44 8.40
C ARG A 267 -21.38 -1.12 7.79
N ASN A 268 -20.78 -0.22 8.58
CA ASN A 268 -20.30 1.07 8.11
C ASN A 268 -19.21 0.91 7.03
N GLY A 269 -18.25 -0.01 7.22
CA GLY A 269 -17.17 -0.29 6.28
C GLY A 269 -17.54 -1.24 5.13
N GLY A 270 -18.70 -1.89 5.18
CA GLY A 270 -19.03 -3.00 4.27
C GLY A 270 -18.14 -4.23 4.49
N GLY A 271 -17.41 -4.27 5.58
CA GLY A 271 -16.36 -5.19 5.98
C GLY A 271 -15.31 -4.44 6.80
N TYR A 272 -14.05 -4.83 6.71
CA TYR A 272 -12.95 -4.06 7.31
C TYR A 272 -12.60 -2.89 6.38
N ASP A 273 -12.69 -1.68 6.91
CA ASP A 273 -12.21 -0.40 6.36
C ASP A 273 -11.99 0.55 7.52
N HIS A 274 -11.04 0.18 8.39
CA HIS A 274 -10.84 0.82 9.69
C HIS A 274 -9.37 1.03 9.99
N ASN A 275 -9.09 1.99 10.87
CA ASN A 275 -7.77 2.25 11.40
C ASN A 275 -7.61 1.57 12.77
N TRP A 276 -6.54 0.79 12.93
CA TRP A 276 -6.07 0.25 14.21
C TRP A 276 -5.01 1.17 14.80
N GLU A 277 -5.15 1.49 16.09
CA GLU A 277 -4.12 2.14 16.87
C GLU A 277 -3.06 1.09 17.28
N ILE A 278 -1.84 1.25 16.79
CA ILE A 278 -0.75 0.30 17.02
C ILE A 278 -0.23 0.41 18.45
N ASP A 279 -0.09 -0.73 19.14
CA ASP A 279 0.51 -0.85 20.47
C ASP A 279 2.05 -0.70 20.35
N ARG A 280 2.50 0.56 20.23
CA ARG A 280 3.91 0.88 20.00
C ARG A 280 4.74 0.67 21.28
N LYS A 281 5.94 0.10 21.09
CA LYS A 281 6.93 -0.08 22.17
C LYS A 281 7.88 1.10 22.26
N THR A 282 8.04 1.85 21.16
CA THR A 282 8.90 3.02 21.04
C THR A 282 8.14 4.18 20.41
N GLU A 283 8.56 5.42 20.64
CA GLU A 283 7.88 6.59 20.05
C GLU A 283 8.12 6.72 18.53
N SER A 284 9.28 6.28 18.04
CA SER A 284 9.69 6.54 16.64
C SER A 284 10.44 5.38 15.97
N GLY A 285 10.56 4.22 16.61
CA GLY A 285 11.22 3.06 16.03
C GLY A 285 10.37 2.38 14.95
N ILE A 286 11.00 1.71 14.00
CA ILE A 286 10.30 0.84 13.06
C ILE A 286 9.98 -0.47 13.79
N GLU A 287 8.69 -0.81 13.85
CA GLU A 287 8.20 -2.00 14.55
C GLU A 287 7.28 -2.81 13.63
N GLN A 288 7.21 -4.12 13.87
CA GLN A 288 6.21 -4.97 13.21
C GLN A 288 4.82 -4.62 13.74
N VAL A 289 3.94 -4.19 12.83
CA VAL A 289 2.59 -3.75 13.17
C VAL A 289 1.51 -4.76 12.78
N ALA A 290 1.76 -5.57 11.75
CA ALA A 290 0.83 -6.63 11.31
C ALA A 290 1.56 -7.76 10.59
N THR A 291 0.89 -8.92 10.49
CA THR A 291 1.27 -10.00 9.58
C THR A 291 0.05 -10.49 8.82
N VAL A 292 0.27 -10.94 7.58
CA VAL A 292 -0.74 -11.64 6.78
C VAL A 292 -0.11 -12.91 6.21
N TRP A 293 -0.82 -14.01 6.26
CA TRP A 293 -0.40 -15.29 5.72
C TRP A 293 -1.52 -15.91 4.90
N GLU A 294 -1.20 -16.36 3.68
CA GLU A 294 -2.10 -17.08 2.81
C GLU A 294 -1.78 -18.60 2.89
N PRO A 295 -2.71 -19.41 3.45
CA PRO A 295 -2.40 -20.80 3.80
C PRO A 295 -2.08 -21.73 2.60
N ALA A 296 -2.67 -21.51 1.43
CA ALA A 296 -2.49 -22.40 0.29
C ALA A 296 -1.14 -22.22 -0.40
N SER A 297 -0.73 -20.99 -0.67
CA SER A 297 0.57 -20.65 -1.27
C SER A 297 1.70 -20.62 -0.25
N GLY A 298 1.38 -20.36 1.01
CA GLY A 298 2.34 -20.07 2.08
C GLY A 298 2.89 -18.66 2.08
N ARG A 299 2.53 -17.80 1.12
CA ARG A 299 3.01 -16.42 1.06
C ARG A 299 2.63 -15.63 2.31
N THR A 300 3.57 -14.82 2.77
CA THR A 300 3.39 -13.94 3.94
C THR A 300 3.74 -12.51 3.60
N ILE A 301 3.08 -11.58 4.30
CA ILE A 301 3.51 -10.18 4.42
C ILE A 301 3.70 -9.88 5.90
N GLU A 302 4.88 -9.36 6.28
CA GLU A 302 5.08 -8.66 7.54
C GLU A 302 5.07 -7.17 7.25
N VAL A 303 4.24 -6.41 7.95
CA VAL A 303 4.19 -4.95 7.84
C VAL A 303 4.95 -4.36 9.01
N LEU A 304 5.95 -3.52 8.69
CA LEU A 304 6.72 -2.80 9.69
C LEU A 304 6.61 -1.29 9.43
N SER A 305 6.48 -0.49 10.49
CA SER A 305 6.35 0.97 10.34
C SER A 305 6.75 1.71 11.61
N ASP A 306 7.04 3.00 11.46
CA ASP A 306 7.17 3.97 12.53
C ASP A 306 5.84 4.71 12.83
N GLN A 307 4.75 4.41 12.10
CA GLN A 307 3.49 5.11 12.22
C GLN A 307 2.60 4.57 13.36
N PRO A 308 1.74 5.41 13.96
CA PRO A 308 0.87 5.02 15.07
C PRO A 308 -0.37 4.25 14.63
N GLY A 309 -0.71 4.25 13.36
CA GLY A 309 -1.93 3.63 12.84
C GLY A 309 -1.69 2.72 11.65
N LEU A 310 -2.59 1.77 11.48
CA LEU A 310 -2.71 0.90 10.33
C LEU A 310 -4.16 0.87 9.86
N GLN A 311 -4.45 1.42 8.69
CA GLN A 311 -5.72 1.19 8.01
C GLN A 311 -5.68 -0.16 7.32
N VAL A 312 -6.73 -0.96 7.54
CA VAL A 312 -6.93 -2.22 6.82
C VAL A 312 -8.22 -2.13 6.04
N TYR A 313 -8.12 -2.29 4.72
CA TYR A 313 -9.27 -2.29 3.81
C TYR A 313 -9.36 -3.62 3.07
N SER A 314 -10.49 -4.30 3.16
CA SER A 314 -10.68 -5.67 2.66
C SER A 314 -11.35 -5.75 1.28
N GLY A 315 -11.16 -4.74 0.42
CA GLY A 315 -11.66 -4.76 -0.97
C GLY A 315 -13.20 -4.79 -1.08
N ASN A 316 -13.88 -4.05 -0.19
CA ASN A 316 -15.33 -4.15 -0.01
C ASN A 316 -16.16 -3.48 -1.13
N PHE A 317 -15.54 -2.63 -1.96
CA PHE A 317 -16.24 -1.84 -2.96
C PHE A 317 -15.99 -2.28 -4.41
N PHE A 318 -15.22 -3.34 -4.62
CA PHE A 318 -15.08 -3.95 -5.95
C PHE A 318 -16.34 -4.69 -6.36
N ASP A 319 -16.84 -4.44 -7.59
CA ASP A 319 -18.10 -5.02 -8.10
C ASP A 319 -17.90 -6.00 -9.26
N GLY A 320 -16.65 -6.31 -9.62
CA GLY A 320 -16.29 -7.22 -10.70
C GLY A 320 -16.41 -6.63 -12.12
N LYS A 321 -16.79 -5.36 -12.26
CA LYS A 321 -16.92 -4.73 -13.59
C LYS A 321 -15.60 -4.21 -14.12
N SER A 322 -14.72 -3.72 -13.23
CA SER A 322 -13.39 -3.29 -13.63
C SER A 322 -12.52 -4.50 -13.93
N ILE A 323 -11.87 -4.50 -15.09
CA ILE A 323 -10.94 -5.53 -15.50
C ILE A 323 -9.53 -5.06 -15.15
N GLY A 324 -8.85 -5.82 -14.34
CA GLY A 324 -7.45 -5.62 -13.95
C GLY A 324 -6.48 -6.20 -14.98
N LYS A 325 -5.27 -6.51 -14.52
CA LYS A 325 -4.25 -7.16 -15.33
C LYS A 325 -4.68 -8.57 -15.74
N TYR A 326 -4.09 -9.09 -16.81
CA TYR A 326 -4.31 -10.46 -17.31
C TYR A 326 -5.78 -10.75 -17.68
N GLY A 327 -6.57 -9.72 -17.97
CA GLY A 327 -8.00 -9.86 -18.29
C GLY A 327 -8.86 -10.31 -17.11
N LYS A 328 -8.36 -10.24 -15.87
CA LYS A 328 -9.05 -10.69 -14.67
C LYS A 328 -9.94 -9.58 -14.09
N PRO A 329 -11.22 -9.84 -13.78
CA PRO A 329 -12.08 -8.85 -13.14
C PRO A 329 -11.69 -8.64 -11.68
N GLN A 330 -11.77 -7.41 -11.21
CA GLN A 330 -11.53 -7.03 -9.80
C GLN A 330 -12.83 -7.21 -9.01
N ARG A 331 -12.89 -8.25 -8.17
CA ARG A 331 -14.12 -8.66 -7.48
C ARG A 331 -14.10 -8.29 -6.01
N TYR A 332 -15.27 -8.29 -5.44
CA TYR A 332 -15.53 -8.10 -4.01
C TYR A 332 -14.63 -8.98 -3.14
N ARG A 333 -13.88 -8.36 -2.23
CA ARG A 333 -12.96 -9.01 -1.28
C ARG A 333 -11.82 -9.81 -1.91
N GLU A 334 -11.38 -9.42 -3.10
CA GLU A 334 -10.19 -10.02 -3.74
C GLU A 334 -8.88 -9.35 -3.35
N SER A 335 -8.89 -8.37 -2.46
CA SER A 335 -7.68 -7.67 -2.07
C SER A 335 -7.72 -7.14 -0.64
N LEU A 336 -6.52 -6.84 -0.14
CA LEU A 336 -6.28 -6.24 1.16
C LEU A 336 -5.33 -5.05 0.99
N ALA A 337 -5.77 -3.85 1.39
CA ALA A 337 -4.85 -2.73 1.56
C ALA A 337 -4.42 -2.62 3.03
N LEU A 338 -3.14 -2.33 3.26
CA LEU A 338 -2.48 -2.26 4.56
C LEU A 338 -1.73 -0.93 4.61
N GLU A 339 -2.41 0.14 5.02
CA GLU A 339 -1.91 1.50 4.92
C GLU A 339 -1.38 1.98 6.28
N THR A 340 -0.05 2.03 6.44
CA THR A 340 0.55 2.61 7.63
C THR A 340 0.43 4.13 7.56
N GLN A 341 -0.09 4.76 8.62
CA GLN A 341 -0.48 6.17 8.60
C GLN A 341 -0.63 6.74 10.02
N LYS A 342 -0.80 8.07 10.13
CA LYS A 342 -1.49 8.68 11.27
C LYS A 342 -2.99 8.47 11.13
N PHE A 343 -3.78 8.80 12.17
CA PHE A 343 -5.20 8.47 12.15
C PHE A 343 -5.97 9.33 11.14
N PRO A 344 -7.02 8.77 10.50
CA PRO A 344 -7.93 9.56 9.68
C PRO A 344 -8.54 10.70 10.49
N ASP A 345 -8.80 11.82 9.85
CA ASP A 345 -9.42 13.03 10.43
C ASP A 345 -8.69 13.64 11.65
N SER A 346 -7.41 13.31 11.86
CA SER A 346 -6.63 13.83 13.00
C SER A 346 -6.69 15.36 13.17
N PRO A 347 -6.71 16.19 12.11
CA PRO A 347 -6.81 17.66 12.30
C PRO A 347 -8.05 18.13 13.04
N ASN A 348 -9.10 17.31 13.12
CA ASN A 348 -10.37 17.60 13.78
C ASN A 348 -10.52 16.92 15.15
N HIS A 349 -9.48 16.23 15.65
CA HIS A 349 -9.51 15.48 16.90
C HIS A 349 -8.24 15.73 17.74
N ASP A 350 -8.35 16.53 18.80
CA ASP A 350 -7.20 16.89 19.66
C ASP A 350 -6.54 15.70 20.37
N ASN A 351 -7.26 14.60 20.53
CA ASN A 351 -6.76 13.35 21.15
C ASN A 351 -6.09 12.39 20.16
N PHE A 352 -6.08 12.72 18.86
CA PHE A 352 -5.40 11.93 17.85
C PHE A 352 -3.96 12.42 17.63
N PRO A 353 -3.06 11.59 17.09
CA PRO A 353 -1.70 12.01 16.76
C PRO A 353 -1.68 13.20 15.82
N SER A 354 -0.91 14.26 16.15
CA SER A 354 -0.83 15.46 15.33
C SER A 354 -0.26 15.14 13.93
N THR A 355 -0.89 15.74 12.91
CA THR A 355 -0.45 15.66 11.51
C THR A 355 0.13 16.99 11.03
N VAL A 356 0.25 17.98 11.92
CA VAL A 356 0.77 19.31 11.58
C VAL A 356 2.25 19.23 11.27
N LEU A 357 2.65 19.84 10.16
CA LEU A 357 4.04 20.09 9.77
C LEU A 357 4.26 21.60 9.66
N ARG A 358 5.36 22.11 10.25
CA ARG A 358 5.69 23.51 10.28
C ARG A 358 6.96 23.83 9.49
N PRO A 359 7.13 25.07 9.00
CA PRO A 359 8.39 25.50 8.41
C PRO A 359 9.58 25.24 9.34
N GLY A 360 10.62 24.63 8.77
CA GLY A 360 11.82 24.24 9.52
C GLY A 360 11.76 22.83 10.14
N GLU A 361 10.59 22.21 10.15
CA GLU A 361 10.43 20.79 10.52
C GLU A 361 10.55 19.88 9.29
N THR A 362 10.85 18.62 9.52
CA THR A 362 10.87 17.59 8.48
C THR A 362 9.91 16.47 8.88
N TYR A 363 8.93 16.21 8.02
CA TYR A 363 8.13 15.00 8.10
C TYR A 363 8.95 13.82 7.59
N THR A 364 8.92 12.72 8.33
CA THR A 364 9.48 11.44 7.91
C THR A 364 8.51 10.31 8.24
N GLN A 365 8.51 9.29 7.39
CA GLN A 365 7.72 8.08 7.60
C GLN A 365 8.39 6.90 6.92
N VAL A 366 8.33 5.73 7.54
CA VAL A 366 8.80 4.48 6.97
C VAL A 366 7.68 3.45 6.99
N CYS A 367 7.48 2.79 5.84
CA CYS A 367 6.69 1.57 5.73
C CYS A 367 7.53 0.48 5.06
N ILE A 368 7.47 -0.74 5.58
CA ILE A 368 8.14 -1.90 5.01
C ILE A 368 7.12 -3.04 4.88
N TYR A 369 6.98 -3.57 3.68
CA TYR A 369 6.32 -4.85 3.44
C TYR A 369 7.40 -5.90 3.19
N LYS A 370 7.57 -6.82 4.14
CA LYS A 370 8.52 -7.92 4.04
C LYS A 370 7.79 -9.18 3.61
N PHE A 371 8.23 -9.75 2.50
CA PHE A 371 7.63 -10.94 1.91
C PHE A 371 8.40 -12.18 2.26
N GLY A 372 7.67 -13.27 2.47
CA GLY A 372 8.24 -14.57 2.81
C GLY A 372 7.28 -15.71 2.50
N VAL A 373 7.66 -16.91 2.93
CA VAL A 373 6.84 -18.11 2.84
C VAL A 373 6.82 -18.88 4.16
N LYS A 374 5.67 -19.51 4.46
CA LYS A 374 5.44 -20.28 5.70
C LYS A 374 5.03 -21.73 5.39
#